data_36cef26f86f6d6d81ee81043b44390c7
#
_entry.id   36cef26f86f6d6d81ee81043b44390c7
#
_cell.length_a   1.000
_cell.length_b   1.000
_cell.length_c   1.000
_cell.angle_alpha   90.00
_cell.angle_beta   90.00
_cell.angle_gamma   90.00
#
_symmetry.space_group_name_H-M   'P 1'
#
loop_
_entity.id
_entity.type
_entity.pdbx_description
1 polymer ?
#
loop_
_entity_poly.entity_id
_entity_poly.type
_entity_poly.pdbx_seq_one_letter_code
_entity_poly.pdbx_strand_id
1 'polypeptide(L)'
;MSDALFARIEPIQTMRDGTVKQVNPFSGTEVWTVPGRGNRPLSTPVANPQPLQEEDFTHRCAFCSGRMTDTPPEKARILPSGGIVRGLPLSEYGHTVPAFRRIPNLFEIVSYDYWHANYGFDMDAETRQRMDNYLADPAGREHVLKIVRTKRKAAHLPEASEEELIEQAAGFFAGGHDVIVAGRHFERGAQDDSHVVSSGTLSAEEHLLFMQLTIDAMRDLYERNRYAPYVVAFQNWLQPAGASFEHLHKQLVAIDDRGMASHREVQMLRSNMNMYNEWAVDYAASRNLIIAENDHAVLFAGFGHRYPTLEVYSKSATCEPWRQSEEEIRAMSDLVHAAHAAVGRAVSYTHLRAHETSL
;
A
#
# COMPACT_ATOMS: atom_id res chain seq x y z
N MET A 1 -5.56 34.26 -6.47
CA MET A 1 -4.42 34.68 -5.62
C MET A 1 -3.32 33.61 -5.52
N SER A 2 -3.62 32.32 -5.73
CA SER A 2 -2.61 31.22 -5.70
C SER A 2 -1.67 31.25 -6.90
N ASP A 3 -2.15 31.44 -8.12
CA ASP A 3 -1.33 31.40 -9.34
C ASP A 3 -0.22 32.47 -9.39
N ALA A 4 -0.49 33.66 -8.83
CA ALA A 4 0.51 34.73 -8.77
C ALA A 4 1.62 34.49 -7.75
N LEU A 5 1.40 33.64 -6.74
CA LEU A 5 2.39 33.33 -5.72
C LEU A 5 3.37 32.25 -6.24
N PHE A 6 2.87 31.20 -6.91
CA PHE A 6 3.69 30.12 -7.45
C PHE A 6 4.45 30.53 -8.71
N ALA A 7 3.91 31.44 -9.54
CA ALA A 7 4.62 32.00 -10.70
C ALA A 7 5.91 32.79 -10.33
N ARG A 8 6.16 33.02 -9.03
CA ARG A 8 7.34 33.76 -8.54
C ARG A 8 8.33 32.92 -7.73
N ILE A 9 8.00 31.69 -7.39
CA ILE A 9 8.89 30.83 -6.59
C ILE A 9 9.53 29.80 -7.53
N GLU A 10 10.84 29.94 -7.73
CA GLU A 10 11.63 28.90 -8.37
C GLU A 10 11.69 27.68 -7.46
N PRO A 11 11.12 26.52 -7.84
CA PRO A 11 11.04 25.36 -6.96
C PRO A 11 12.40 24.82 -6.50
N ILE A 12 13.46 24.99 -7.27
CA ILE A 12 14.82 24.57 -6.90
C ILE A 12 15.79 25.73 -7.12
N GLN A 13 16.43 26.20 -6.05
CA GLN A 13 17.44 27.27 -6.08
C GLN A 13 18.76 26.80 -5.47
N THR A 14 19.85 26.93 -6.22
CA THR A 14 21.20 26.71 -5.68
C THR A 14 21.79 28.02 -5.19
N MET A 15 22.13 28.05 -3.90
CA MET A 15 22.76 29.20 -3.25
C MET A 15 24.29 29.24 -3.52
N ARG A 16 24.94 30.36 -3.21
CA ARG A 16 26.37 30.57 -3.48
C ARG A 16 27.31 29.60 -2.72
N ASP A 17 26.87 29.11 -1.57
CA ASP A 17 27.57 28.12 -0.76
C ASP A 17 27.27 26.66 -1.18
N GLY A 18 26.49 26.45 -2.26
CA GLY A 18 26.08 25.15 -2.72
C GLY A 18 24.85 24.59 -1.99
N THR A 19 24.26 25.30 -1.04
CA THR A 19 22.98 24.91 -0.43
C THR A 19 21.89 24.92 -1.48
N VAL A 20 21.11 23.83 -1.58
CA VAL A 20 19.95 23.72 -2.46
C VAL A 20 18.68 23.93 -1.65
N LYS A 21 17.94 24.98 -1.96
CA LYS A 21 16.58 25.21 -1.45
C LYS A 21 15.58 24.60 -2.40
N GLN A 22 14.62 23.90 -1.84
CA GLN A 22 13.56 23.25 -2.61
C GLN A 22 12.20 23.59 -2.03
N VAL A 23 11.23 23.82 -2.91
CA VAL A 23 9.82 24.02 -2.54
C VAL A 23 9.00 23.04 -3.36
N ASN A 24 8.18 22.22 -2.68
CA ASN A 24 7.20 21.38 -3.38
C ASN A 24 6.02 22.24 -3.82
N PRO A 25 5.70 22.33 -5.11
CA PRO A 25 4.66 23.22 -5.63
C PRO A 25 3.24 22.83 -5.16
N PHE A 26 3.02 21.55 -4.83
CA PHE A 26 1.71 21.06 -4.42
C PHE A 26 1.47 21.22 -2.92
N SER A 27 2.41 20.74 -2.09
CA SER A 27 2.28 20.79 -0.63
C SER A 27 2.75 22.11 -0.01
N GLY A 28 3.61 22.88 -0.69
CA GLY A 28 4.30 24.03 -0.15
C GLY A 28 5.37 23.67 0.88
N THR A 29 5.80 22.42 0.95
CA THR A 29 6.90 21.98 1.82
C THR A 29 8.21 22.60 1.34
N GLU A 30 8.96 23.19 2.27
CA GLU A 30 10.27 23.79 2.00
C GLU A 30 11.38 22.95 2.61
N VAL A 31 12.46 22.72 1.85
CA VAL A 31 13.60 21.90 2.27
C VAL A 31 14.91 22.58 1.88
N TRP A 32 15.91 22.53 2.77
CA TRP A 32 17.28 22.95 2.51
C TRP A 32 18.22 21.75 2.56
N THR A 33 18.88 21.46 1.44
CA THR A 33 19.94 20.46 1.36
C THR A 33 21.28 21.19 1.45
N VAL A 34 21.97 21.01 2.59
CA VAL A 34 23.23 21.71 2.87
C VAL A 34 24.41 20.82 2.50
N PRO A 35 25.45 21.33 1.79
CA PRO A 35 26.65 20.58 1.46
C PRO A 35 27.30 19.93 2.70
N GLY A 36 27.83 18.72 2.52
CA GLY A 36 28.51 17.96 3.59
C GLY A 36 27.56 17.21 4.55
N ARG A 37 26.26 17.56 4.62
CA ARG A 37 25.34 16.83 5.49
C ARG A 37 24.96 15.44 4.96
N GLY A 38 25.07 15.20 3.66
CA GLY A 38 24.87 13.89 3.04
C GLY A 38 25.91 12.85 3.46
N ASN A 39 27.05 13.29 3.97
CA ASN A 39 28.15 12.42 4.43
C ASN A 39 28.06 12.07 5.93
N ARG A 40 26.93 12.33 6.59
CA ARG A 40 26.73 11.92 7.98
C ARG A 40 26.72 10.39 8.06
N PRO A 41 27.43 9.80 9.03
CA PRO A 41 27.39 8.36 9.23
C PRO A 41 25.92 7.95 9.51
N LEU A 42 25.39 7.11 8.66
CA LEU A 42 24.15 6.39 8.98
C LEU A 42 24.55 5.24 9.89
N SER A 43 24.07 5.23 11.13
CA SER A 43 24.19 4.05 11.97
C SER A 43 23.31 2.95 11.37
N THR A 44 23.91 2.10 10.56
CA THR A 44 23.25 0.87 10.14
C THR A 44 23.38 -0.11 11.30
N PRO A 45 22.28 -0.64 11.86
CA PRO A 45 22.38 -1.74 12.79
C PRO A 45 23.17 -2.86 12.11
N VAL A 46 24.20 -3.37 12.75
CA VAL A 46 24.88 -4.58 12.27
C VAL A 46 23.84 -5.70 12.48
N ALA A 47 23.20 -6.12 11.41
CA ALA A 47 22.37 -7.30 11.42
C ALA A 47 23.27 -8.48 11.77
N ASN A 48 22.87 -9.30 12.73
CA ASN A 48 23.45 -10.60 12.97
C ASN A 48 22.47 -11.63 12.39
N PRO A 49 22.56 -11.99 11.09
CA PRO A 49 21.60 -12.84 10.43
C PRO A 49 21.57 -14.21 11.09
N GLN A 50 20.38 -14.75 11.30
CA GLN A 50 20.17 -16.08 11.86
C GLN A 50 19.86 -17.06 10.74
N PRO A 51 20.49 -18.25 10.73
CA PRO A 51 20.18 -19.28 9.74
C PRO A 51 18.70 -19.65 9.78
N LEU A 52 18.09 -19.78 8.59
CA LEU A 52 16.70 -20.21 8.46
C LEU A 52 16.57 -21.73 8.59
N GLN A 53 15.51 -22.15 9.26
CA GLN A 53 15.03 -23.52 9.28
C GLN A 53 13.92 -23.70 8.23
N GLU A 54 13.66 -24.92 7.81
CA GLU A 54 12.61 -25.23 6.82
C GLU A 54 11.23 -24.69 7.24
N GLU A 55 10.92 -24.74 8.52
CA GLU A 55 9.67 -24.24 9.10
C GLU A 55 9.53 -22.71 8.97
N ASP A 56 10.63 -21.95 9.01
CA ASP A 56 10.61 -20.48 8.92
C ASP A 56 9.99 -19.99 7.60
N PHE A 57 10.14 -20.75 6.50
CA PHE A 57 9.56 -20.37 5.21
C PHE A 57 8.03 -20.34 5.21
N THR A 58 7.39 -21.09 6.12
CA THR A 58 5.93 -21.21 6.17
C THR A 58 5.29 -20.79 7.49
N HIS A 59 6.04 -20.65 8.58
CA HIS A 59 5.49 -20.41 9.92
C HIS A 59 6.12 -19.23 10.69
N ARG A 60 7.00 -18.45 10.08
CA ARG A 60 7.73 -17.34 10.73
C ARG A 60 6.80 -16.30 11.36
N CYS A 61 5.70 -15.93 10.69
CA CYS A 61 4.74 -14.95 11.18
C CYS A 61 3.30 -15.28 10.75
N ALA A 62 2.32 -14.54 11.26
CA ALA A 62 0.91 -14.76 10.96
C ALA A 62 0.56 -14.64 9.45
N PHE A 63 1.39 -13.96 8.65
CA PHE A 63 1.17 -13.83 7.22
C PHE A 63 1.69 -15.02 6.40
N CYS A 64 2.51 -15.88 6.98
CA CYS A 64 3.07 -17.04 6.31
C CYS A 64 2.02 -18.09 5.91
N SER A 65 2.30 -18.84 4.85
CA SER A 65 1.37 -19.81 4.24
C SER A 65 0.90 -20.92 5.18
N GLY A 66 1.73 -21.37 6.12
CA GLY A 66 1.34 -22.37 7.14
C GLY A 66 0.47 -21.80 8.27
N ARG A 67 0.27 -20.47 8.30
CA ARG A 67 -0.47 -19.77 9.36
C ARG A 67 -1.63 -18.92 8.84
N MET A 68 -2.19 -19.27 7.69
CA MET A 68 -3.28 -18.49 7.07
C MET A 68 -4.51 -18.31 7.96
N THR A 69 -4.75 -19.24 8.88
CA THR A 69 -5.85 -19.16 9.85
C THR A 69 -5.55 -18.28 11.08
N ASP A 70 -4.37 -17.65 11.13
CA ASP A 70 -4.04 -16.65 12.15
C ASP A 70 -4.36 -15.21 11.67
N THR A 71 -4.86 -15.08 10.45
CA THR A 71 -5.36 -13.83 9.86
C THR A 71 -6.87 -13.91 9.62
N PRO A 72 -7.58 -12.78 9.48
CA PRO A 72 -9.00 -12.82 9.11
C PRO A 72 -9.25 -13.56 7.78
N PRO A 73 -10.50 -13.96 7.49
CA PRO A 73 -10.87 -14.60 6.23
C PRO A 73 -10.38 -13.85 5.01
N GLU A 74 -9.84 -14.57 4.06
CA GLU A 74 -9.29 -14.00 2.83
C GLU A 74 -10.40 -13.45 1.93
N LYS A 75 -10.29 -12.18 1.50
CA LYS A 75 -11.23 -11.56 0.56
C LYS A 75 -10.97 -11.98 -0.89
N ALA A 76 -9.68 -12.04 -1.27
CA ALA A 76 -9.25 -12.43 -2.61
C ALA A 76 -7.79 -12.90 -2.60
N ARG A 77 -7.38 -13.62 -3.64
CA ARG A 77 -5.98 -13.93 -3.95
C ARG A 77 -5.71 -13.80 -5.44
N ILE A 78 -4.50 -13.42 -5.80
CA ILE A 78 -4.02 -13.51 -7.18
C ILE A 78 -3.09 -14.71 -7.30
N LEU A 79 -3.31 -15.51 -8.33
CA LEU A 79 -2.49 -16.68 -8.62
C LEU A 79 -1.24 -16.28 -9.41
N PRO A 80 -0.19 -17.10 -9.41
CA PRO A 80 0.99 -16.86 -10.27
C PRO A 80 0.67 -16.74 -11.75
N SER A 81 -0.46 -17.27 -12.20
CA SER A 81 -0.96 -17.15 -13.57
C SER A 81 -1.70 -15.82 -13.86
N GLY A 82 -1.88 -14.95 -12.87
CA GLY A 82 -2.57 -13.67 -12.99
C GLY A 82 -4.08 -13.70 -12.69
N GLY A 83 -4.68 -14.89 -12.50
CA GLY A 83 -6.11 -15.00 -12.17
C GLY A 83 -6.40 -14.56 -10.73
N ILE A 84 -7.44 -13.73 -10.54
CA ILE A 84 -7.93 -13.33 -9.21
C ILE A 84 -9.10 -14.22 -8.81
N VAL A 85 -8.97 -14.88 -7.66
CA VAL A 85 -10.00 -15.73 -7.05
C VAL A 85 -10.52 -15.03 -5.80
N ARG A 86 -11.85 -15.03 -5.60
CA ARG A 86 -12.51 -14.34 -4.48
C ARG A 86 -13.37 -15.28 -3.66
N GLY A 87 -13.52 -14.94 -2.38
CA GLY A 87 -14.51 -15.57 -1.51
C GLY A 87 -14.29 -17.07 -1.29
N LEU A 88 -13.05 -17.53 -1.31
CA LEU A 88 -12.73 -18.94 -1.05
C LEU A 88 -13.19 -19.37 0.34
N PRO A 89 -13.87 -20.53 0.47
CA PRO A 89 -14.09 -21.15 1.77
C PRO A 89 -12.75 -21.63 2.36
N LEU A 90 -12.69 -21.79 3.68
CA LEU A 90 -11.45 -22.21 4.35
C LEU A 90 -10.88 -23.53 3.82
N SER A 91 -11.75 -24.47 3.46
CA SER A 91 -11.37 -25.77 2.89
C SER A 91 -10.57 -25.69 1.59
N GLU A 92 -10.71 -24.59 0.86
CA GLU A 92 -10.05 -24.34 -0.44
C GLU A 92 -8.69 -23.65 -0.31
N TYR A 93 -8.32 -23.16 0.89
CA TYR A 93 -7.09 -22.36 1.06
C TYR A 93 -5.82 -23.09 0.65
N GLY A 94 -5.78 -24.39 0.86
CA GLY A 94 -4.63 -25.24 0.51
C GLY A 94 -4.60 -25.72 -0.95
N HIS A 95 -5.67 -25.54 -1.71
CA HIS A 95 -5.76 -26.07 -3.09
C HIS A 95 -4.98 -25.22 -4.10
N THR A 96 -4.68 -23.98 -3.78
CA THR A 96 -3.89 -23.10 -4.65
C THR A 96 -2.86 -22.33 -3.84
N VAL A 97 -1.68 -22.14 -4.42
CA VAL A 97 -0.62 -21.29 -3.83
C VAL A 97 -0.77 -19.89 -4.42
N PRO A 98 -1.14 -18.88 -3.61
CA PRO A 98 -1.27 -17.50 -4.08
C PRO A 98 0.10 -16.86 -4.32
N ALA A 99 0.19 -15.99 -5.33
CA ALA A 99 1.29 -15.03 -5.43
C ALA A 99 1.14 -13.94 -4.35
N PHE A 100 -0.09 -13.42 -4.19
CA PHE A 100 -0.47 -12.48 -3.13
C PHE A 100 -1.90 -12.76 -2.65
N ARG A 101 -2.17 -12.42 -1.38
CA ARG A 101 -3.48 -12.54 -0.74
C ARG A 101 -3.98 -11.18 -0.27
N ARG A 102 -5.28 -10.92 -0.43
CA ARG A 102 -5.96 -9.78 0.17
C ARG A 102 -6.75 -10.25 1.39
N ILE A 103 -6.39 -9.72 2.55
CA ILE A 103 -7.04 -10.00 3.83
C ILE A 103 -7.48 -8.70 4.48
N PRO A 104 -8.52 -8.68 5.33
CA PRO A 104 -8.85 -7.52 6.17
C PRO A 104 -7.72 -7.26 7.16
N ASN A 105 -7.48 -5.99 7.48
CA ASN A 105 -6.63 -5.66 8.61
C ASN A 105 -7.35 -5.99 9.92
N LEU A 106 -6.68 -6.71 10.82
CA LEU A 106 -7.28 -7.06 12.12
C LEU A 106 -7.56 -5.81 12.97
N PHE A 107 -6.73 -4.78 12.83
CA PHE A 107 -6.83 -3.49 13.55
C PHE A 107 -7.10 -2.37 12.56
N GLU A 108 -8.35 -2.26 12.12
CA GLU A 108 -8.79 -1.25 11.16
C GLU A 108 -8.60 0.16 11.70
N ILE A 109 -8.11 1.08 10.86
CA ILE A 109 -8.01 2.52 11.18
C ILE A 109 -9.41 3.13 11.23
N VAL A 110 -10.22 2.85 10.18
CA VAL A 110 -11.62 3.24 10.09
C VAL A 110 -12.42 1.95 9.96
N SER A 111 -13.03 1.52 11.08
CA SER A 111 -13.67 0.21 11.18
C SER A 111 -15.02 0.14 10.47
N TYR A 112 -15.51 -1.07 10.23
CA TYR A 112 -16.89 -1.29 9.78
C TYR A 112 -17.90 -0.62 10.71
N ASP A 113 -17.72 -0.75 12.03
CA ASP A 113 -18.62 -0.14 13.03
C ASP A 113 -18.61 1.39 12.96
N TYR A 114 -17.45 2.00 12.63
CA TYR A 114 -17.37 3.43 12.38
C TYR A 114 -18.25 3.85 11.20
N TRP A 115 -18.16 3.14 10.08
CA TRP A 115 -18.96 3.42 8.89
C TRP A 115 -20.44 3.21 9.14
N HIS A 116 -20.78 2.14 9.84
CA HIS A 116 -22.17 1.83 10.19
C HIS A 116 -22.76 2.91 11.11
N ALA A 117 -22.08 3.24 12.21
CA ALA A 117 -22.58 4.17 13.22
C ALA A 117 -22.69 5.62 12.70
N ASN A 118 -21.74 6.08 11.87
CA ASN A 118 -21.67 7.48 11.45
C ASN A 118 -22.36 7.75 10.11
N TYR A 119 -22.44 6.77 9.23
CA TYR A 119 -22.95 6.94 7.85
C TYR A 119 -24.14 6.04 7.51
N GLY A 120 -24.51 5.10 8.39
CA GLY A 120 -25.51 4.09 8.09
C GLY A 120 -25.05 3.13 6.99
N PHE A 121 -23.75 2.89 6.89
CA PHE A 121 -23.20 1.93 5.94
C PHE A 121 -23.52 0.51 6.38
N ASP A 122 -24.13 -0.25 5.50
CA ASP A 122 -24.37 -1.69 5.65
C ASP A 122 -23.66 -2.46 4.53
N MET A 123 -23.20 -3.67 4.85
CA MET A 123 -22.66 -4.56 3.83
C MET A 123 -23.71 -4.90 2.77
N ASP A 124 -23.27 -4.98 1.52
CA ASP A 124 -24.13 -5.38 0.41
C ASP A 124 -24.55 -6.85 0.49
N ALA A 125 -25.55 -7.22 -0.30
CA ALA A 125 -26.13 -8.55 -0.27
C ALA A 125 -25.12 -9.66 -0.67
N GLU A 126 -24.23 -9.37 -1.60
CA GLU A 126 -23.19 -10.32 -2.04
C GLU A 126 -22.18 -10.58 -0.91
N THR A 127 -21.73 -9.52 -0.25
CA THR A 127 -20.82 -9.62 0.90
C THR A 127 -21.46 -10.36 2.06
N ARG A 128 -22.74 -10.10 2.33
CA ARG A 128 -23.52 -10.81 3.37
C ARG A 128 -23.63 -12.29 3.04
N GLN A 129 -23.98 -12.64 1.82
CA GLN A 129 -24.07 -14.03 1.40
C GLN A 129 -22.72 -14.76 1.52
N ARG A 130 -21.62 -14.08 1.20
CA ARG A 130 -20.27 -14.64 1.38
C ARG A 130 -19.94 -14.88 2.85
N MET A 131 -20.30 -13.94 3.74
CA MET A 131 -20.14 -14.09 5.18
C MET A 131 -20.96 -15.28 5.70
N ASP A 132 -22.26 -15.35 5.31
CA ASP A 132 -23.16 -16.42 5.72
C ASP A 132 -22.65 -17.80 5.26
N ASN A 133 -22.20 -17.91 4.01
CA ASN A 133 -21.64 -19.14 3.48
C ASN A 133 -20.35 -19.57 4.23
N TYR A 134 -19.49 -18.60 4.56
CA TYR A 134 -18.24 -18.87 5.30
C TYR A 134 -18.54 -19.35 6.74
N LEU A 135 -19.54 -18.75 7.40
CA LEU A 135 -19.97 -19.10 8.75
C LEU A 135 -20.83 -20.38 8.82
N ALA A 136 -21.43 -20.78 7.71
CA ALA A 136 -22.16 -22.05 7.61
C ALA A 136 -21.22 -23.28 7.63
N ASP A 137 -19.97 -23.11 7.18
CA ASP A 137 -18.93 -24.13 7.34
C ASP A 137 -18.41 -24.12 8.79
N PRO A 138 -18.45 -25.25 9.53
CA PRO A 138 -17.99 -25.31 10.91
C PRO A 138 -16.53 -24.88 11.08
N ALA A 139 -15.64 -25.23 10.15
CA ALA A 139 -14.24 -24.83 10.19
C ALA A 139 -14.08 -23.31 9.94
N GLY A 140 -14.85 -22.75 8.99
CA GLY A 140 -14.89 -21.33 8.71
C GLY A 140 -15.42 -20.52 9.90
N ARG A 141 -16.48 -21.02 10.56
CA ARG A 141 -17.03 -20.43 11.78
C ARG A 141 -16.02 -20.39 12.91
N GLU A 142 -15.35 -21.53 13.21
CA GLU A 142 -14.33 -21.58 14.27
C GLU A 142 -13.13 -20.68 13.95
N HIS A 143 -12.73 -20.60 12.68
CA HIS A 143 -11.71 -19.67 12.23
C HIS A 143 -12.08 -18.21 12.57
N VAL A 144 -13.26 -17.76 12.19
CA VAL A 144 -13.76 -16.41 12.48
C VAL A 144 -13.80 -16.14 13.98
N LEU A 145 -14.37 -17.05 14.77
CA LEU A 145 -14.46 -16.93 16.21
C LEU A 145 -13.07 -16.83 16.87
N LYS A 146 -12.10 -17.65 16.42
CA LYS A 146 -10.70 -17.56 16.86
C LYS A 146 -10.12 -16.17 16.63
N ILE A 147 -10.32 -15.59 15.46
CA ILE A 147 -9.76 -14.28 15.11
C ILE A 147 -10.44 -13.15 15.91
N VAL A 148 -11.77 -13.19 16.06
CA VAL A 148 -12.48 -12.19 16.88
C VAL A 148 -12.01 -12.26 18.35
N ARG A 149 -11.90 -13.47 18.91
CA ARG A 149 -11.35 -13.65 20.29
C ARG A 149 -9.93 -13.08 20.40
N THR A 150 -9.09 -13.29 19.39
CA THR A 150 -7.71 -12.73 19.37
C THR A 150 -7.73 -11.21 19.36
N LYS A 151 -8.58 -10.58 18.52
CA LYS A 151 -8.78 -9.13 18.45
C LYS A 151 -9.25 -8.57 19.80
N ARG A 152 -10.25 -9.20 20.44
CA ARG A 152 -10.79 -8.80 21.76
C ARG A 152 -9.74 -8.90 22.86
N LYS A 153 -8.98 -9.99 22.86
CA LYS A 153 -7.88 -10.20 23.83
C LYS A 153 -6.82 -9.10 23.70
N ALA A 154 -6.44 -8.74 22.47
CA ALA A 154 -5.49 -7.65 22.22
C ALA A 154 -6.03 -6.29 22.67
N ALA A 155 -7.35 -6.09 22.61
CA ALA A 155 -8.03 -4.87 23.07
C ALA A 155 -8.40 -4.91 24.57
N HIS A 156 -8.00 -5.94 25.30
CA HIS A 156 -8.35 -6.15 26.73
C HIS A 156 -9.86 -6.14 27.03
N LEU A 157 -10.69 -6.56 26.07
CA LEU A 157 -12.13 -6.66 26.21
C LEU A 157 -12.53 -7.95 26.95
N PRO A 158 -13.64 -7.94 27.72
CA PRO A 158 -14.14 -9.12 28.40
C PRO A 158 -14.57 -10.21 27.42
N GLU A 159 -14.76 -11.43 27.91
CA GLU A 159 -15.37 -12.50 27.11
C GLU A 159 -16.76 -12.08 26.64
N ALA A 160 -17.18 -12.61 25.49
CA ALA A 160 -18.45 -12.32 24.86
C ALA A 160 -19.16 -13.62 24.45
N SER A 161 -20.47 -13.56 24.27
CA SER A 161 -21.23 -14.66 23.73
C SER A 161 -20.83 -14.95 22.27
N GLU A 162 -21.17 -16.12 21.78
CA GLU A 162 -20.84 -16.48 20.39
C GLU A 162 -21.59 -15.60 19.38
N GLU A 163 -22.81 -15.21 19.70
CA GLU A 163 -23.60 -14.28 18.90
C GLU A 163 -22.91 -12.92 18.77
N GLU A 164 -22.45 -12.35 19.90
CA GLU A 164 -21.70 -11.08 19.91
C GLU A 164 -20.37 -11.19 19.15
N LEU A 165 -19.70 -12.35 19.19
CA LEU A 165 -18.49 -12.57 18.40
C LEU A 165 -18.77 -12.61 16.91
N ILE A 166 -19.88 -13.24 16.49
CA ILE A 166 -20.28 -13.31 15.08
C ILE A 166 -20.66 -11.92 14.55
N GLU A 167 -21.38 -11.10 15.33
CA GLU A 167 -21.70 -9.72 14.97
C GLU A 167 -20.44 -8.91 14.68
N GLN A 168 -19.39 -9.05 15.51
CA GLN A 168 -18.10 -8.38 15.31
C GLN A 168 -17.31 -8.87 14.09
N ALA A 169 -17.69 -10.00 13.50
CA ALA A 169 -17.05 -10.53 12.31
C ALA A 169 -17.41 -9.75 11.03
N ALA A 170 -18.48 -8.92 11.04
CA ALA A 170 -18.90 -8.14 9.88
C ALA A 170 -17.74 -7.32 9.26
N GLY A 171 -16.87 -6.75 10.08
CA GLY A 171 -15.68 -6.03 9.62
C GLY A 171 -14.70 -6.86 8.80
N PHE A 172 -14.62 -8.19 9.04
CA PHE A 172 -13.74 -9.06 8.24
C PHE A 172 -14.24 -9.26 6.80
N PHE A 173 -15.52 -9.04 6.55
CA PHE A 173 -16.11 -9.19 5.21
C PHE A 173 -16.36 -7.84 4.53
N ALA A 174 -16.82 -6.84 5.28
CA ALA A 174 -17.21 -5.52 4.77
C ALA A 174 -16.35 -4.35 5.25
N GLY A 175 -15.28 -4.60 6.01
CA GLY A 175 -14.36 -3.55 6.47
C GLY A 175 -13.61 -2.87 5.33
N GLY A 176 -13.24 -1.61 5.55
CA GLY A 176 -12.58 -0.74 4.59
C GLY A 176 -11.06 -0.66 4.71
N HIS A 177 -10.43 -1.50 5.52
CA HIS A 177 -8.97 -1.55 5.70
C HIS A 177 -8.44 -2.95 5.37
N ASP A 178 -7.74 -3.06 4.26
CA ASP A 178 -7.22 -4.33 3.75
C ASP A 178 -5.69 -4.36 3.72
N VAL A 179 -5.15 -5.58 3.71
CA VAL A 179 -3.73 -5.86 3.57
C VAL A 179 -3.51 -6.81 2.39
N ILE A 180 -2.64 -6.45 1.47
CA ILE A 180 -2.16 -7.33 0.41
C ILE A 180 -0.83 -7.95 0.87
N VAL A 181 -0.80 -9.25 1.07
CA VAL A 181 0.31 -10.00 1.64
C VAL A 181 0.96 -10.87 0.57
N ALA A 182 2.30 -10.88 0.50
CA ALA A 182 3.04 -11.77 -0.40
C ALA A 182 2.86 -13.25 -0.01
N GLY A 183 2.88 -14.14 -1.01
CA GLY A 183 2.75 -15.59 -0.78
C GLY A 183 3.95 -16.22 -0.08
N ARG A 184 5.10 -15.53 -0.04
CA ARG A 184 6.32 -15.99 0.63
C ARG A 184 6.95 -14.90 1.49
N HIS A 185 7.56 -15.31 2.61
CA HIS A 185 8.25 -14.41 3.53
C HIS A 185 9.69 -14.14 3.09
N PHE A 186 10.39 -15.16 2.66
CA PHE A 186 11.79 -15.10 2.27
C PHE A 186 12.00 -15.30 0.77
N GLU A 187 13.12 -14.81 0.27
CA GLU A 187 13.55 -15.02 -1.10
C GLU A 187 13.78 -16.52 -1.35
N ARG A 188 13.67 -16.96 -2.61
CA ARG A 188 13.92 -18.34 -2.97
C ARG A 188 15.39 -18.68 -2.75
N GLY A 189 15.65 -19.71 -1.95
CA GLY A 189 17.01 -20.14 -1.61
C GLY A 189 17.69 -19.30 -0.54
N ALA A 190 16.96 -18.47 0.19
CA ALA A 190 17.46 -17.75 1.35
C ALA A 190 18.11 -18.70 2.38
N GLN A 191 19.27 -18.31 2.90
CA GLN A 191 20.00 -19.10 3.89
C GLN A 191 19.82 -18.55 5.31
N ASP A 192 19.52 -17.26 5.43
CA ASP A 192 19.36 -16.56 6.68
C ASP A 192 18.22 -15.53 6.63
N ASP A 193 17.80 -15.03 7.77
CA ASP A 193 16.66 -14.14 7.94
C ASP A 193 16.89 -12.70 7.42
N SER A 194 18.06 -12.38 6.90
CA SER A 194 18.30 -11.12 6.20
C SER A 194 17.73 -11.08 4.77
N HIS A 195 17.32 -12.24 4.22
CA HIS A 195 16.82 -12.40 2.86
C HIS A 195 15.28 -12.36 2.79
N VAL A 196 14.68 -11.35 3.45
CA VAL A 196 13.23 -11.11 3.39
C VAL A 196 12.83 -10.63 2.00
N VAL A 197 11.70 -11.13 1.48
CA VAL A 197 11.12 -10.63 0.23
C VAL A 197 10.75 -9.16 0.37
N SER A 198 11.12 -8.37 -0.61
CA SER A 198 10.81 -6.95 -0.70
C SER A 198 10.26 -6.59 -2.09
N SER A 199 9.64 -5.43 -2.25
CA SER A 199 9.18 -4.99 -3.58
C SER A 199 10.29 -4.94 -4.62
N GLY A 200 11.54 -4.68 -4.21
CA GLY A 200 12.70 -4.65 -5.11
C GLY A 200 13.30 -6.02 -5.42
N THR A 201 12.99 -7.07 -4.62
CA THR A 201 13.48 -8.44 -4.84
C THR A 201 12.44 -9.35 -5.50
N LEU A 202 11.22 -8.86 -5.71
CA LEU A 202 10.25 -9.51 -6.59
C LEU A 202 10.79 -9.54 -8.03
N SER A 203 10.36 -10.49 -8.85
CA SER A 203 10.50 -10.34 -10.30
C SER A 203 9.54 -9.26 -10.82
N ALA A 204 9.78 -8.72 -12.03
CA ALA A 204 8.88 -7.75 -12.64
C ALA A 204 7.44 -8.28 -12.77
N GLU A 205 7.28 -9.56 -13.12
CA GLU A 205 5.97 -10.21 -13.20
C GLU A 205 5.30 -10.34 -11.82
N GLU A 206 6.04 -10.72 -10.78
CA GLU A 206 5.50 -10.76 -9.42
C GLU A 206 5.10 -9.37 -8.93
N HIS A 207 5.89 -8.33 -9.25
CA HIS A 207 5.54 -6.94 -8.90
C HIS A 207 4.28 -6.47 -9.64
N LEU A 208 4.11 -6.87 -10.91
CA LEU A 208 2.88 -6.59 -11.66
C LEU A 208 1.66 -7.26 -11.01
N LEU A 209 1.76 -8.53 -10.58
CA LEU A 209 0.68 -9.21 -9.85
C LEU A 209 0.34 -8.49 -8.54
N PHE A 210 1.36 -7.99 -7.83
CA PHE A 210 1.17 -7.20 -6.62
C PHE A 210 0.41 -5.90 -6.91
N MET A 211 0.75 -5.20 -8.00
CA MET A 211 0.06 -4.00 -8.46
C MET A 211 -1.39 -4.31 -8.88
N GLN A 212 -1.60 -5.35 -9.68
CA GLN A 212 -2.93 -5.74 -10.15
C GLN A 212 -3.89 -6.07 -9.01
N LEU A 213 -3.46 -6.84 -8.00
CA LEU A 213 -4.31 -7.12 -6.84
C LEU A 213 -4.55 -5.87 -5.99
N THR A 214 -3.59 -4.94 -5.93
CA THR A 214 -3.75 -3.65 -5.24
C THR A 214 -4.81 -2.79 -5.93
N ILE A 215 -4.74 -2.67 -7.25
CA ILE A 215 -5.72 -1.92 -8.07
C ILE A 215 -7.12 -2.54 -7.96
N ASP A 216 -7.21 -3.87 -8.02
CA ASP A 216 -8.46 -4.58 -7.85
C ASP A 216 -9.09 -4.34 -6.47
N ALA A 217 -8.27 -4.40 -5.42
CA ALA A 217 -8.72 -4.12 -4.05
C ALA A 217 -9.17 -2.66 -3.87
N MET A 218 -8.46 -1.72 -4.49
CA MET A 218 -8.81 -0.30 -4.46
C MET A 218 -10.16 -0.05 -5.12
N ARG A 219 -10.38 -0.60 -6.33
CA ARG A 219 -11.68 -0.53 -7.02
C ARG A 219 -12.81 -1.07 -6.13
N ASP A 220 -12.64 -2.27 -5.59
CA ASP A 220 -13.64 -2.92 -4.74
C ASP A 220 -13.99 -2.07 -3.50
N LEU A 221 -13.01 -1.42 -2.87
CA LEU A 221 -13.25 -0.54 -1.72
C LEU A 221 -14.06 0.71 -2.10
N TYR A 222 -13.81 1.33 -3.25
CA TYR A 222 -14.60 2.46 -3.75
C TYR A 222 -16.01 2.04 -4.16
N GLU A 223 -16.18 0.91 -4.84
CA GLU A 223 -17.49 0.43 -5.31
C GLU A 223 -18.41 0.02 -4.16
N ARG A 224 -17.84 -0.59 -3.10
CA ARG A 224 -18.64 -1.09 -1.96
C ARG A 224 -19.03 -0.01 -0.96
N ASN A 225 -18.22 1.02 -0.78
CA ASN A 225 -18.49 2.07 0.20
C ASN A 225 -18.58 3.45 -0.45
N ARG A 226 -19.81 3.85 -0.80
CA ARG A 226 -20.12 5.16 -1.39
C ARG A 226 -19.75 6.36 -0.50
N TYR A 227 -19.53 6.14 0.79
CA TYR A 227 -19.17 7.18 1.75
C TYR A 227 -17.66 7.39 1.85
N ALA A 228 -16.87 6.53 1.22
CA ALA A 228 -15.41 6.65 1.17
C ALA A 228 -14.97 7.46 -0.07
N PRO A 229 -14.73 8.76 0.03
CA PRO A 229 -14.26 9.59 -1.08
C PRO A 229 -12.79 9.36 -1.39
N TYR A 230 -12.07 8.60 -0.58
CA TYR A 230 -10.64 8.38 -0.74
C TYR A 230 -10.22 6.98 -0.27
N VAL A 231 -9.45 6.29 -1.10
CA VAL A 231 -8.76 5.05 -0.74
C VAL A 231 -7.27 5.27 -0.93
N VAL A 232 -6.50 5.15 0.14
CA VAL A 232 -5.05 5.23 0.09
C VAL A 232 -4.45 3.82 0.07
N ALA A 233 -3.49 3.58 -0.83
CA ALA A 233 -2.64 2.39 -0.81
C ALA A 233 -1.22 2.80 -0.39
N PHE A 234 -0.65 2.14 0.60
CA PHE A 234 0.68 2.44 1.10
C PHE A 234 1.40 1.18 1.59
N GLN A 235 2.72 1.27 1.62
CA GLN A 235 3.59 0.22 2.11
C GLN A 235 4.58 0.80 3.12
N ASN A 236 4.58 0.28 4.34
CA ASN A 236 5.62 0.53 5.31
C ASN A 236 6.73 -0.52 5.10
N TRP A 237 7.96 -0.04 4.92
CA TRP A 237 9.09 -0.92 4.66
C TRP A 237 9.78 -1.28 5.97
N LEU A 238 9.60 -2.52 6.42
CA LEU A 238 10.19 -3.05 7.64
C LEU A 238 9.80 -2.29 8.92
N GLN A 239 10.22 -2.81 10.06
CA GLN A 239 9.90 -2.27 11.38
C GLN A 239 10.30 -0.79 11.57
N PRO A 240 11.47 -0.31 11.11
CA PRO A 240 11.84 1.10 11.25
C PRO A 240 10.91 2.08 10.55
N ALA A 241 10.20 1.63 9.49
CA ALA A 241 9.17 2.41 8.80
C ALA A 241 7.77 2.27 9.42
N GLY A 242 7.64 1.55 10.54
CA GLY A 242 6.37 1.32 11.23
C GLY A 242 5.62 0.07 10.78
N ALA A 243 6.27 -0.85 10.06
CA ALA A 243 5.67 -2.16 9.76
C ALA A 243 5.62 -3.03 11.01
N SER A 244 4.48 -3.67 11.26
CA SER A 244 4.32 -4.65 12.34
C SER A 244 4.90 -6.02 11.97
N PHE A 245 5.08 -6.29 10.67
CA PHE A 245 5.62 -7.53 10.12
C PHE A 245 6.66 -7.21 9.04
N GLU A 246 7.75 -7.96 9.03
CA GLU A 246 8.77 -7.90 7.98
C GLU A 246 8.30 -8.58 6.68
N HIS A 247 7.33 -9.48 6.76
CA HIS A 247 6.71 -10.11 5.61
C HIS A 247 6.13 -9.05 4.65
N LEU A 248 6.53 -9.07 3.39
CA LEU A 248 6.11 -8.08 2.40
C LEU A 248 4.60 -7.95 2.35
N HIS A 249 4.12 -6.76 2.62
CA HIS A 249 2.70 -6.43 2.56
C HIS A 249 2.47 -4.96 2.20
N LYS A 250 1.30 -4.67 1.66
CA LYS A 250 0.80 -3.33 1.36
C LYS A 250 -0.56 -3.17 2.03
N GLN A 251 -0.88 -1.97 2.47
CA GLN A 251 -2.16 -1.66 3.11
C GLN A 251 -3.00 -0.77 2.21
N LEU A 252 -4.31 -0.95 2.25
CA LEU A 252 -5.30 -0.09 1.62
C LEU A 252 -6.32 0.33 2.67
N VAL A 253 -6.61 1.63 2.74
CA VAL A 253 -7.58 2.16 3.71
C VAL A 253 -8.56 3.07 2.99
N ALA A 254 -9.85 2.73 3.12
CA ALA A 254 -10.95 3.62 2.74
C ALA A 254 -11.18 4.64 3.87
N ILE A 255 -11.21 5.91 3.53
CA ILE A 255 -11.27 7.03 4.48
C ILE A 255 -12.41 7.97 4.06
N ASP A 256 -13.07 8.57 5.04
CA ASP A 256 -14.21 9.48 4.85
C ASP A 256 -13.81 10.94 4.53
N ASP A 257 -12.52 11.21 4.45
CA ASP A 257 -11.97 12.51 4.06
C ASP A 257 -10.72 12.33 3.19
N ARG A 258 -10.56 13.16 2.18
CA ARG A 258 -9.35 13.22 1.34
C ARG A 258 -8.16 13.88 2.02
N GLY A 259 -8.38 14.54 3.15
CA GLY A 259 -7.39 15.34 3.85
C GLY A 259 -7.10 16.69 3.19
N MET A 260 -6.59 17.64 3.99
CA MET A 260 -6.37 19.03 3.56
C MET A 260 -5.38 19.16 2.39
N ALA A 261 -4.38 18.28 2.30
CA ALA A 261 -3.43 18.29 1.18
C ALA A 261 -4.14 18.01 -0.16
N SER A 262 -4.91 16.92 -0.22
CA SER A 262 -5.68 16.59 -1.43
C SER A 262 -6.75 17.62 -1.76
N HIS A 263 -7.43 18.18 -0.76
CA HIS A 263 -8.37 19.28 -0.99
C HIS A 263 -7.69 20.50 -1.64
N ARG A 264 -6.48 20.86 -1.19
CA ARG A 264 -5.68 21.92 -1.77
C ARG A 264 -5.29 21.61 -3.22
N GLU A 265 -4.79 20.41 -3.48
CA GLU A 265 -4.42 19.98 -4.83
C GLU A 265 -5.62 20.00 -5.78
N VAL A 266 -6.81 19.56 -5.35
CA VAL A 266 -8.04 19.65 -6.15
C VAL A 266 -8.39 21.12 -6.48
N GLN A 267 -8.21 22.07 -5.54
CA GLN A 267 -8.43 23.49 -5.84
C GLN A 267 -7.42 24.03 -6.84
N MET A 268 -6.15 23.64 -6.72
CA MET A 268 -5.10 24.02 -7.67
C MET A 268 -5.38 23.45 -9.05
N LEU A 269 -5.78 22.17 -9.14
CA LEU A 269 -6.12 21.51 -10.40
C LEU A 269 -7.31 22.17 -11.11
N ARG A 270 -8.32 22.67 -10.38
CA ARG A 270 -9.42 23.46 -10.97
C ARG A 270 -8.96 24.76 -11.62
N SER A 271 -7.86 25.33 -11.12
CA SER A 271 -7.26 26.55 -11.68
C SER A 271 -6.29 26.24 -12.81
N ASN A 272 -5.59 25.12 -12.76
CA ASN A 272 -4.65 24.66 -13.78
C ASN A 272 -4.73 23.14 -13.91
N MET A 273 -5.46 22.67 -14.92
CA MET A 273 -5.64 21.24 -15.19
C MET A 273 -4.35 20.54 -15.63
N ASN A 274 -3.33 21.28 -16.03
CA ASN A 274 -2.03 20.77 -16.50
C ASN A 274 -0.94 20.85 -15.41
N MET A 275 -1.30 21.16 -14.16
CA MET A 275 -0.34 21.47 -13.10
C MET A 275 0.65 20.32 -12.82
N TYR A 276 0.22 19.07 -12.94
CA TYR A 276 1.10 17.91 -12.69
C TYR A 276 2.16 17.75 -13.79
N ASN A 277 1.81 18.08 -15.06
CA ASN A 277 2.81 18.13 -16.12
C ASN A 277 3.75 19.32 -15.89
N GLU A 278 3.21 20.52 -15.81
CA GLU A 278 4.00 21.77 -15.78
C GLU A 278 4.89 21.88 -14.52
N TRP A 279 4.36 21.53 -13.34
CA TRP A 279 5.04 21.77 -12.07
C TRP A 279 5.77 20.54 -11.52
N ALA A 280 5.57 19.36 -12.10
CA ALA A 280 6.30 18.15 -11.75
C ALA A 280 7.13 17.66 -12.91
N VAL A 281 6.50 17.05 -13.93
CA VAL A 281 7.22 16.30 -14.98
C VAL A 281 8.09 17.22 -15.86
N ASP A 282 7.51 18.30 -16.42
CA ASP A 282 8.22 19.25 -17.30
C ASP A 282 9.29 20.00 -16.52
N TYR A 283 8.97 20.38 -15.27
CA TYR A 283 9.95 21.02 -14.40
C TYR A 283 11.09 20.06 -14.07
N ALA A 284 10.81 18.81 -13.68
CA ALA A 284 11.83 17.79 -13.44
C ALA A 284 12.72 17.55 -14.68
N ALA A 285 12.11 17.49 -15.87
CA ALA A 285 12.83 17.36 -17.13
C ALA A 285 13.76 18.55 -17.38
N SER A 286 13.28 19.79 -17.15
CA SER A 286 14.08 21.01 -17.30
C SER A 286 15.28 21.08 -16.34
N ARG A 287 15.24 20.33 -15.25
CA ARG A 287 16.30 20.29 -14.19
C ARG A 287 17.15 19.03 -14.23
N ASN A 288 17.00 18.18 -15.26
CA ASN A 288 17.69 16.89 -15.38
C ASN A 288 17.41 15.94 -14.19
N LEU A 289 16.19 15.93 -13.67
CA LEU A 289 15.78 15.07 -12.56
C LEU A 289 15.08 13.79 -13.03
N ILE A 290 14.79 13.65 -14.33
CA ILE A 290 14.24 12.42 -14.90
C ILE A 290 15.29 11.30 -14.77
N ILE A 291 14.87 10.19 -14.15
CA ILE A 291 15.73 9.02 -13.91
C ILE A 291 15.46 7.94 -14.96
N ALA A 292 14.19 7.67 -15.25
CA ALA A 292 13.77 6.70 -16.25
C ALA A 292 12.38 7.06 -16.80
N GLU A 293 12.10 6.59 -17.98
CA GLU A 293 10.85 6.85 -18.70
C GLU A 293 10.54 5.67 -19.60
N ASN A 294 9.26 5.36 -19.76
CA ASN A 294 8.74 4.47 -20.80
C ASN A 294 7.53 5.13 -21.50
N ASP A 295 6.83 4.41 -22.36
CA ASP A 295 5.74 4.97 -23.16
C ASP A 295 4.58 5.49 -22.29
N HIS A 296 4.35 4.92 -21.10
CA HIS A 296 3.17 5.18 -20.27
C HIS A 296 3.46 5.73 -18.87
N ALA A 297 4.73 5.85 -18.47
CA ALA A 297 5.09 6.37 -17.16
C ALA A 297 6.45 7.08 -17.15
N VAL A 298 6.69 7.91 -16.16
CA VAL A 298 7.94 8.64 -15.93
C VAL A 298 8.34 8.56 -14.46
N LEU A 299 9.62 8.27 -14.20
CA LEU A 299 10.24 8.23 -12.89
C LEU A 299 11.23 9.39 -12.76
N PHE A 300 11.12 10.20 -11.73
CA PHE A 300 12.03 11.31 -11.47
C PHE A 300 12.37 11.47 -9.99
N ALA A 301 13.46 12.19 -9.72
CA ALA A 301 13.83 12.58 -8.36
C ALA A 301 12.88 13.70 -7.89
N GLY A 302 12.05 13.39 -6.92
CA GLY A 302 11.13 14.34 -6.32
C GLY A 302 11.84 15.46 -5.57
N PHE A 303 11.26 16.64 -5.53
CA PHE A 303 11.84 17.84 -4.92
C PHE A 303 10.88 18.51 -3.93
N GLY A 304 11.46 19.19 -2.94
CA GLY A 304 10.69 19.84 -1.87
C GLY A 304 9.97 18.86 -0.95
N HIS A 305 10.43 17.64 -0.82
CA HIS A 305 9.89 16.65 0.11
C HIS A 305 10.71 16.61 1.40
N ARG A 306 10.03 16.30 2.51
CA ARG A 306 10.67 16.15 3.82
C ARG A 306 11.79 15.10 3.85
N TYR A 307 11.66 14.07 3.00
CA TYR A 307 12.63 13.00 2.83
C TYR A 307 13.03 12.88 1.36
N PRO A 308 14.22 12.33 1.04
CA PRO A 308 14.54 11.97 -0.34
C PRO A 308 13.43 11.11 -0.93
N THR A 309 12.92 11.51 -2.08
CA THR A 309 11.72 10.91 -2.68
C THR A 309 11.97 10.60 -4.15
N LEU A 310 11.48 9.46 -4.60
CA LEU A 310 11.30 9.13 -6.00
C LEU A 310 9.81 9.21 -6.32
N GLU A 311 9.48 9.86 -7.44
CA GLU A 311 8.10 9.98 -7.91
C GLU A 311 7.95 9.27 -9.25
N VAL A 312 6.87 8.48 -9.36
CA VAL A 312 6.50 7.81 -10.62
C VAL A 312 5.12 8.29 -11.01
N TYR A 313 5.03 8.94 -12.17
CA TYR A 313 3.77 9.45 -12.69
C TYR A 313 3.34 8.65 -13.93
N SER A 314 2.05 8.29 -13.97
CA SER A 314 1.43 7.73 -15.16
C SER A 314 1.22 8.84 -16.19
N LYS A 315 1.42 8.51 -17.47
CA LYS A 315 1.09 9.38 -18.61
C LYS A 315 -0.33 9.15 -19.13
N SER A 316 -1.08 8.24 -18.48
CA SER A 316 -2.47 7.96 -18.86
C SER A 316 -3.35 9.19 -18.67
N ALA A 317 -4.29 9.40 -19.57
CA ALA A 317 -5.36 10.37 -19.40
C ALA A 317 -6.42 9.91 -18.38
N THR A 318 -6.35 8.64 -17.94
CA THR A 318 -7.28 8.03 -16.99
C THR A 318 -6.66 8.01 -15.61
N CYS A 319 -7.25 8.75 -14.65
CA CYS A 319 -6.76 8.84 -13.27
C CYS A 319 -7.08 7.58 -12.45
N GLU A 320 -8.13 6.85 -12.82
CA GLU A 320 -8.59 5.64 -12.13
C GLU A 320 -7.80 4.42 -12.62
N PRO A 321 -6.90 3.85 -11.83
CA PRO A 321 -6.00 2.80 -12.30
C PRO A 321 -6.73 1.53 -12.77
N TRP A 322 -7.91 1.23 -12.23
CA TRP A 322 -8.73 0.11 -12.69
C TRP A 322 -9.42 0.31 -14.04
N ARG A 323 -9.29 1.49 -14.65
CA ARG A 323 -9.77 1.83 -16.00
C ARG A 323 -8.62 2.01 -17.01
N GLN A 324 -7.39 1.94 -16.53
CA GLN A 324 -6.20 1.97 -17.39
C GLN A 324 -6.03 0.63 -18.13
N SER A 325 -5.33 0.66 -19.26
CA SER A 325 -4.98 -0.55 -20.00
C SER A 325 -3.95 -1.40 -19.24
N GLU A 326 -3.85 -2.68 -19.59
CA GLU A 326 -2.85 -3.58 -19.05
C GLU A 326 -1.42 -3.10 -19.31
N GLU A 327 -1.20 -2.45 -20.47
CA GLU A 327 0.09 -1.87 -20.88
C GLU A 327 0.46 -0.68 -19.99
N GLU A 328 -0.50 0.21 -19.68
CA GLU A 328 -0.30 1.35 -18.79
C GLU A 328 0.01 0.88 -17.36
N ILE A 329 -0.73 -0.11 -16.86
CA ILE A 329 -0.50 -0.70 -15.53
C ILE A 329 0.87 -1.37 -15.47
N ARG A 330 1.24 -2.15 -16.49
CA ARG A 330 2.55 -2.80 -16.57
C ARG A 330 3.68 -1.79 -16.60
N ALA A 331 3.57 -0.77 -17.45
CA ALA A 331 4.58 0.27 -17.59
C ALA A 331 4.81 1.04 -16.28
N MET A 332 3.75 1.34 -15.56
CA MET A 332 3.81 1.94 -14.23
C MET A 332 4.46 0.99 -13.22
N SER A 333 4.06 -0.30 -13.22
CA SER A 333 4.64 -1.33 -12.36
C SER A 333 6.14 -1.50 -12.59
N ASP A 334 6.60 -1.50 -13.85
CA ASP A 334 8.01 -1.67 -14.21
C ASP A 334 8.89 -0.55 -13.65
N LEU A 335 8.45 0.72 -13.75
CA LEU A 335 9.20 1.85 -13.20
C LEU A 335 9.18 1.86 -11.66
N VAL A 336 8.06 1.55 -11.03
CA VAL A 336 7.98 1.43 -9.57
C VAL A 336 8.86 0.29 -9.07
N HIS A 337 8.85 -0.86 -9.75
CA HIS A 337 9.72 -1.99 -9.45
C HIS A 337 11.20 -1.63 -9.60
N ALA A 338 11.57 -0.99 -10.72
CA ALA A 338 12.93 -0.54 -10.96
C ALA A 338 13.43 0.43 -9.88
N ALA A 339 12.57 1.36 -9.45
CA ALA A 339 12.88 2.27 -8.34
C ALA A 339 13.13 1.50 -7.03
N HIS A 340 12.27 0.55 -6.68
CA HIS A 340 12.46 -0.30 -5.49
C HIS A 340 13.73 -1.14 -5.56
N ALA A 341 14.02 -1.75 -6.70
CA ALA A 341 15.22 -2.56 -6.90
C ALA A 341 16.50 -1.72 -6.79
N ALA A 342 16.50 -0.50 -7.37
CA ALA A 342 17.63 0.41 -7.31
C ALA A 342 17.92 0.94 -5.89
N VAL A 343 16.86 1.22 -5.12
CA VAL A 343 16.97 1.65 -3.73
C VAL A 343 17.49 0.52 -2.84
N GLY A 344 17.13 -0.72 -3.14
CA GLY A 344 17.65 -1.92 -2.51
C GLY A 344 17.47 -1.96 -0.98
N ARG A 345 18.33 -2.75 -0.32
CA ARG A 345 18.33 -2.89 1.15
C ARG A 345 18.88 -1.66 1.87
N ALA A 346 19.54 -0.74 1.17
CA ALA A 346 20.17 0.44 1.77
C ALA A 346 19.17 1.46 2.30
N VAL A 347 17.91 1.36 1.95
CA VAL A 347 16.86 2.30 2.34
C VAL A 347 15.81 1.60 3.22
N SER A 348 16.23 1.25 4.42
CA SER A 348 15.33 0.71 5.46
C SER A 348 14.35 1.75 6.07
N TYR A 349 14.34 2.99 5.56
CA TYR A 349 13.60 4.12 6.14
C TYR A 349 12.62 4.81 5.18
N THR A 350 12.24 4.19 4.07
CA THR A 350 11.39 4.86 3.08
C THR A 350 9.92 4.57 3.33
N HIS A 351 9.15 5.61 3.69
CA HIS A 351 7.71 5.59 3.54
C HIS A 351 7.37 5.67 2.05
N LEU A 352 6.93 4.57 1.47
CA LEU A 352 6.35 4.57 0.14
C LEU A 352 4.86 4.87 0.30
N ARG A 353 4.48 6.11 0.03
CA ARG A 353 3.08 6.48 -0.14
C ARG A 353 2.80 6.50 -1.63
N ALA A 354 1.99 5.57 -2.11
CA ALA A 354 1.33 5.75 -3.38
C ALA A 354 0.20 6.77 -3.14
N HIS A 355 0.39 8.01 -3.56
CA HIS A 355 -0.69 8.98 -3.62
C HIS A 355 -1.33 8.83 -4.99
N GLU A 356 -2.44 8.12 -5.03
CA GLU A 356 -3.31 8.15 -6.19
C GLU A 356 -4.33 9.27 -5.95
N THR A 357 -4.18 10.34 -6.70
CA THR A 357 -5.21 11.38 -6.78
C THR A 357 -6.25 10.93 -7.79
N SER A 358 -7.25 10.17 -7.34
CA SER A 358 -8.49 10.04 -8.10
C SER A 358 -9.28 11.34 -7.93
N LEU A 359 -9.55 12.01 -9.02
CA LEU A 359 -10.42 13.19 -9.09
C LEU A 359 -11.88 12.77 -9.24
#